data_79c3db55c7a1e17f74e2cfa6e6e1d953
#
_entry.id   79c3db55c7a1e17f74e2cfa6e6e1d953
#
_cell.length_a   1.000
_cell.length_b   1.000
_cell.length_c   1.000
_cell.angle_alpha   90.00
_cell.angle_beta   90.00
_cell.angle_gamma   90.00
#
_symmetry.space_group_name_H-M   'P 1'
#
loop_
_entity.id
_entity.type
_entity.pdbx_description
1 polymer ?
#
loop_
_entity_poly.entity_id
_entity_poly.type
_entity_poly.pdbx_seq_one_letter_code
_entity_poly.pdbx_strand_id
1 'polypeptide(L)'
;MKFNKILTSPSSFGQLSNEPFIKLKSFGYEIINNPYGRKLSEREVVNLAKNCIGIIAGVETISKEVIDSLPSLKCISRVGVGLDSIDLDYAKHKKIKILNTPNGPTRSVAEFTISMTLSLIKKIPMADSDMKKNIWKKQIGNLFQNKTVGVIGAGR
;
A
#
# COMPACT_ATOMS: atom_id res chain seq x y z
N MET A 1 17.14 16.76 21.55
CA MET A 1 16.90 16.77 20.09
C MET A 1 15.40 16.53 19.85
N LYS A 2 14.69 17.42 19.17
CA LYS A 2 13.29 17.17 18.77
C LYS A 2 13.31 16.10 17.70
N PHE A 3 12.81 14.91 18.01
CA PHE A 3 12.60 13.85 17.03
C PHE A 3 11.39 14.24 16.16
N ASN A 4 11.64 14.80 14.99
CA ASN A 4 10.58 15.16 14.02
C ASN A 4 10.70 14.33 12.74
N LYS A 5 11.24 13.09 12.83
CA LYS A 5 11.45 12.22 11.67
C LYS A 5 10.27 11.30 11.45
N ILE A 6 9.88 11.12 10.20
CA ILE A 6 8.85 10.18 9.77
C ILE A 6 9.42 9.30 8.67
N LEU A 7 9.29 7.98 8.83
CA LEU A 7 9.56 7.03 7.75
C LEU A 7 8.36 6.97 6.80
N THR A 8 8.61 7.10 5.50
CA THR A 8 7.65 6.77 4.44
C THR A 8 8.05 5.45 3.80
N SER A 9 7.38 4.38 4.17
CA SER A 9 7.75 3.02 3.81
C SER A 9 7.18 2.54 2.46
N PRO A 10 5.94 2.94 2.03
CA PRO A 10 5.44 2.48 0.74
C PRO A 10 6.31 2.99 -0.41
N SER A 11 6.78 2.09 -1.27
CA SER A 11 7.59 2.48 -2.44
C SER A 11 6.84 3.38 -3.43
N SER A 12 5.51 3.34 -3.42
CA SER A 12 4.65 4.18 -4.29
C SER A 12 4.27 5.51 -3.67
N PHE A 13 4.68 5.80 -2.40
CA PHE A 13 4.30 7.06 -1.74
C PHE A 13 4.91 8.26 -2.47
N GLY A 14 4.06 9.18 -2.89
CA GLY A 14 4.48 10.38 -3.61
C GLY A 14 4.84 10.20 -5.09
N GLN A 15 4.68 9.02 -5.68
CA GLN A 15 5.00 8.79 -7.10
C GLN A 15 4.10 9.61 -8.06
N LEU A 16 2.82 9.79 -7.72
CA LEU A 16 1.87 10.53 -8.56
C LEU A 16 1.85 12.03 -8.24
N SER A 17 2.22 12.41 -7.02
CA SER A 17 2.23 13.80 -6.55
C SER A 17 3.18 13.97 -5.38
N ASN A 18 3.92 15.07 -5.38
CA ASN A 18 4.78 15.46 -4.25
C ASN A 18 4.01 16.14 -3.10
N GLU A 19 2.72 16.38 -3.26
CA GLU A 19 1.89 17.09 -2.28
C GLU A 19 1.98 16.49 -0.86
N PRO A 20 1.93 15.14 -0.67
CA PRO A 20 2.08 14.55 0.65
C PRO A 20 3.42 14.92 1.33
N PHE A 21 4.51 14.95 0.57
CA PHE A 21 5.82 15.34 1.09
C PHE A 21 5.88 16.83 1.45
N ILE A 22 5.30 17.69 0.60
CA ILE A 22 5.23 19.13 0.86
C ILE A 22 4.45 19.36 2.15
N LYS A 23 3.32 18.68 2.33
CA LYS A 23 2.49 18.79 3.53
C LYS A 23 3.24 18.32 4.79
N LEU A 24 3.92 17.19 4.75
CA LEU A 24 4.71 16.71 5.89
C LEU A 24 5.82 17.70 6.26
N LYS A 25 6.54 18.23 5.26
CA LYS A 25 7.61 19.23 5.47
C LYS A 25 7.07 20.55 6.02
N SER A 26 5.88 21.01 5.59
CA SER A 26 5.27 22.24 6.12
C SER A 26 4.92 22.15 7.61
N PHE A 27 4.71 20.93 8.13
CA PHE A 27 4.55 20.67 9.56
C PHE A 27 5.90 20.48 10.31
N GLY A 28 7.02 20.67 9.63
CA GLY A 28 8.36 20.59 10.23
C GLY A 28 8.89 19.16 10.38
N TYR A 29 8.32 18.19 9.64
CA TYR A 29 8.83 16.82 9.66
C TYR A 29 9.99 16.63 8.69
N GLU A 30 11.03 15.96 9.15
CA GLU A 30 12.09 15.38 8.32
C GLU A 30 11.62 14.01 7.82
N ILE A 31 11.75 13.73 6.52
CA ILE A 31 11.22 12.53 5.90
C ILE A 31 12.36 11.60 5.57
N ILE A 32 12.26 10.37 6.06
CA ILE A 32 13.11 9.25 5.69
C ILE A 32 12.33 8.42 4.66
N ASN A 33 12.79 8.39 3.43
CA ASN A 33 12.14 7.61 2.38
C ASN A 33 12.67 6.17 2.35
N ASN A 34 11.80 5.25 1.92
CA ASN A 34 12.21 3.90 1.54
C ASN A 34 13.14 3.96 0.31
N PRO A 35 14.43 3.60 0.45
CA PRO A 35 15.38 3.69 -0.66
C PRO A 35 15.35 2.48 -1.60
N TYR A 36 14.64 1.41 -1.25
CA TYR A 36 14.75 0.12 -1.93
C TYR A 36 13.73 -0.06 -3.07
N GLY A 37 12.71 0.80 -3.17
CA GLY A 37 11.69 0.68 -4.22
C GLY A 37 10.78 -0.57 -4.12
N ARG A 38 10.84 -1.29 -3.00
CA ARG A 38 10.07 -2.51 -2.71
C ARG A 38 9.56 -2.53 -1.27
N LYS A 39 8.76 -3.54 -0.92
CA LYS A 39 8.38 -3.81 0.48
C LYS A 39 9.64 -3.93 1.35
N LEU A 40 9.64 -3.24 2.49
CA LEU A 40 10.69 -3.36 3.50
C LEU A 40 10.56 -4.65 4.29
N SER A 41 11.68 -5.26 4.63
CA SER A 41 11.76 -6.27 5.69
C SER A 41 11.68 -5.60 7.06
N GLU A 42 11.34 -6.36 8.11
CA GLU A 42 11.27 -5.84 9.49
C GLU A 42 12.60 -5.22 9.93
N ARG A 43 13.73 -5.84 9.58
CA ARG A 43 15.07 -5.32 9.86
C ARG A 43 15.32 -3.95 9.20
N GLU A 44 14.86 -3.79 7.95
CA GLU A 44 14.97 -2.50 7.23
C GLU A 44 14.06 -1.43 7.84
N VAL A 45 12.85 -1.81 8.26
CA VAL A 45 11.95 -0.91 8.99
C VAL A 45 12.62 -0.40 10.25
N VAL A 46 13.20 -1.29 11.07
CA VAL A 46 13.90 -0.92 12.31
C VAL A 46 15.06 0.03 12.02
N ASN A 47 15.89 -0.29 11.03
CA ASN A 47 17.05 0.53 10.68
C ASN A 47 16.67 1.93 10.23
N LEU A 48 15.66 2.05 9.37
CA LEU A 48 15.22 3.32 8.81
C LEU A 48 14.42 4.15 9.82
N ALA A 49 13.60 3.50 10.65
CA ALA A 49 12.73 4.17 11.62
C ALA A 49 13.35 4.40 13.00
N LYS A 50 14.62 4.03 13.23
CA LYS A 50 15.27 4.05 14.55
C LYS A 50 15.08 5.34 15.34
N ASN A 51 15.03 6.49 14.65
CA ASN A 51 14.85 7.82 15.27
C ASN A 51 13.56 8.50 14.81
N CYS A 52 12.60 7.74 14.27
CA CYS A 52 11.34 8.28 13.80
C CYS A 52 10.29 8.26 14.90
N ILE A 53 9.45 9.30 14.92
CA ILE A 53 8.26 9.35 15.78
C ILE A 53 7.01 8.78 15.07
N GLY A 54 7.08 8.60 13.77
CA GLY A 54 5.98 8.08 12.96
C GLY A 54 6.45 7.25 11.79
N ILE A 55 5.60 6.33 11.38
CA ILE A 55 5.75 5.53 10.16
C ILE A 55 4.50 5.71 9.32
N ILE A 56 4.68 6.16 8.08
CA ILE A 56 3.67 5.98 7.04
C ILE A 56 3.91 4.60 6.45
N ALA A 57 3.03 3.66 6.80
CA ALA A 57 3.20 2.24 6.54
C ALA A 57 2.50 1.79 5.26
N GLY A 58 3.12 0.88 4.54
CA GLY A 58 2.56 0.14 3.42
C GLY A 58 2.06 -1.25 3.83
N VAL A 59 2.65 -2.29 3.26
CA VAL A 59 2.31 -3.71 3.49
C VAL A 59 3.40 -4.47 4.25
N GLU A 60 4.40 -3.78 4.74
CA GLU A 60 5.45 -4.36 5.58
C GLU A 60 4.88 -4.82 6.92
N THR A 61 5.54 -5.81 7.48
CA THR A 61 5.19 -6.33 8.80
C THR A 61 5.76 -5.40 9.89
N ILE A 62 4.90 -4.98 10.80
CA ILE A 62 5.27 -4.21 12.00
C ILE A 62 4.86 -5.06 13.20
N SER A 63 5.72 -6.02 13.51
CA SER A 63 5.56 -6.96 14.61
C SER A 63 5.85 -6.30 15.97
N LYS A 64 5.60 -7.04 17.03
CA LYS A 64 5.99 -6.66 18.39
C LYS A 64 7.49 -6.33 18.47
N GLU A 65 8.34 -7.14 17.86
CA GLU A 65 9.79 -6.99 17.85
C GLU A 65 10.22 -5.69 17.16
N VAL A 66 9.55 -5.33 16.07
CA VAL A 66 9.75 -4.04 15.38
C VAL A 66 9.35 -2.89 16.28
N ILE A 67 8.19 -2.97 16.94
CA ILE A 67 7.69 -1.93 17.83
C ILE A 67 8.64 -1.73 19.03
N ASP A 68 9.11 -2.83 19.62
CA ASP A 68 10.06 -2.76 20.77
C ASP A 68 11.40 -2.13 20.39
N SER A 69 11.84 -2.33 19.15
CA SER A 69 13.07 -1.76 18.62
C SER A 69 12.96 -0.24 18.34
N LEU A 70 11.76 0.34 18.43
CA LEU A 70 11.48 1.74 18.07
C LEU A 70 10.90 2.54 19.24
N PRO A 71 11.68 2.82 20.29
CA PRO A 71 11.18 3.44 21.53
C PRO A 71 10.62 4.86 21.33
N SER A 72 10.99 5.55 20.25
CA SER A 72 10.50 6.90 19.93
C SER A 72 9.20 6.89 19.14
N LEU A 73 8.73 5.74 18.66
CA LEU A 73 7.56 5.62 17.78
C LEU A 73 6.27 5.97 18.53
N LYS A 74 5.51 6.91 17.98
CA LYS A 74 4.23 7.41 18.55
C LYS A 74 3.03 7.15 17.65
N CYS A 75 3.25 6.97 16.35
CA CYS A 75 2.17 6.84 15.38
C CYS A 75 2.57 5.93 14.21
N ILE A 76 1.64 5.09 13.79
CA ILE A 76 1.71 4.34 12.53
C ILE A 76 0.49 4.72 11.72
N SER A 77 0.70 5.27 10.52
CA SER A 77 -0.36 5.62 9.57
C SER A 77 -0.28 4.71 8.36
N ARG A 78 -1.22 3.76 8.26
CA ARG A 78 -1.25 2.78 7.19
C ARG A 78 -1.91 3.38 5.93
N VAL A 79 -1.20 3.36 4.80
CA VAL A 79 -1.74 3.72 3.49
C VAL A 79 -2.54 2.54 2.96
N GLY A 80 -3.83 2.48 3.29
CA GLY A 80 -4.76 1.41 2.93
C GLY A 80 -5.75 1.09 4.05
N VAL A 81 -6.58 0.07 3.84
CA VAL A 81 -7.68 -0.32 4.73
C VAL A 81 -7.24 -1.33 5.79
N GLY A 82 -6.61 -2.43 5.34
CA GLY A 82 -6.22 -3.55 6.22
C GLY A 82 -5.11 -3.18 7.18
N LEU A 83 -5.16 -3.73 8.38
CA LEU A 83 -4.19 -3.51 9.45
C LEU A 83 -3.50 -4.82 9.87
N ASP A 84 -3.70 -5.89 9.11
CA ASP A 84 -3.25 -7.26 9.43
C ASP A 84 -1.73 -7.40 9.55
N SER A 85 -0.98 -6.46 8.94
CA SER A 85 0.48 -6.44 9.01
C SER A 85 1.04 -5.75 10.26
N ILE A 86 0.18 -5.24 11.14
CA ILE A 86 0.57 -4.49 12.34
C ILE A 86 0.07 -5.24 13.58
N ASP A 87 0.94 -5.43 14.57
CA ASP A 87 0.53 -5.94 15.88
C ASP A 87 -0.24 -4.86 16.64
N LEU A 88 -1.57 -4.87 16.47
CA LEU A 88 -2.48 -3.85 17.01
C LEU A 88 -2.54 -3.87 18.53
N ASP A 89 -2.55 -5.06 19.12
CA ASP A 89 -2.64 -5.23 20.57
C ASP A 89 -1.38 -4.69 21.25
N TYR A 90 -0.23 -5.01 20.67
CA TYR A 90 1.04 -4.52 21.18
C TYR A 90 1.24 -3.02 20.96
N ALA A 91 0.84 -2.51 19.79
CA ALA A 91 0.85 -1.07 19.52
C ALA A 91 -0.03 -0.30 20.52
N LYS A 92 -1.22 -0.83 20.84
CA LYS A 92 -2.10 -0.27 21.86
C LYS A 92 -1.47 -0.29 23.25
N HIS A 93 -0.85 -1.41 23.65
CA HIS A 93 -0.11 -1.52 24.92
C HIS A 93 0.99 -0.45 25.03
N LYS A 94 1.72 -0.20 23.93
CA LYS A 94 2.75 0.85 23.84
C LYS A 94 2.19 2.25 23.63
N LYS A 95 0.86 2.42 23.60
CA LYS A 95 0.17 3.70 23.36
C LYS A 95 0.54 4.36 22.02
N ILE A 96 0.86 3.54 21.02
CA ILE A 96 1.12 4.00 19.65
C ILE A 96 -0.21 4.22 18.94
N LYS A 97 -0.39 5.41 18.36
CA LYS A 97 -1.59 5.74 17.60
C LYS A 97 -1.58 5.03 16.24
N ILE A 98 -2.64 4.28 15.94
CA ILE A 98 -2.81 3.64 14.64
C ILE A 98 -3.85 4.41 13.83
N LEU A 99 -3.50 4.73 12.59
CA LEU A 99 -4.37 5.36 11.60
C LEU A 99 -4.35 4.53 10.31
N ASN A 100 -5.43 4.60 9.55
CA ASN A 100 -5.50 4.00 8.21
C ASN A 100 -6.33 4.87 7.26
N THR A 101 -6.42 4.47 5.98
CA THR A 101 -7.20 5.17 4.94
C THR A 101 -8.36 4.29 4.48
N PRO A 102 -9.46 4.20 5.27
CA PRO A 102 -10.50 3.19 5.06
C PRO A 102 -11.27 3.35 3.76
N ASN A 103 -11.37 4.55 3.21
CA ASN A 103 -12.11 4.85 1.98
C ASN A 103 -11.21 5.11 0.77
N GLY A 104 -9.89 5.18 0.96
CA GLY A 104 -8.94 5.54 -0.10
C GLY A 104 -9.02 4.64 -1.33
N PRO A 105 -8.93 3.32 -1.22
CA PRO A 105 -8.87 2.42 -2.37
C PRO A 105 -10.23 2.00 -2.93
N THR A 106 -11.36 2.39 -2.33
CA THR A 106 -12.70 1.85 -2.66
C THR A 106 -13.04 1.94 -4.16
N ARG A 107 -12.96 3.13 -4.75
CA ARG A 107 -13.27 3.32 -6.19
C ARG A 107 -12.26 2.61 -7.08
N SER A 108 -10.97 2.74 -6.75
CA SER A 108 -9.89 2.12 -7.51
C SER A 108 -10.02 0.59 -7.56
N VAL A 109 -10.37 -0.05 -6.44
CA VAL A 109 -10.58 -1.50 -6.38
C VAL A 109 -11.82 -1.91 -7.17
N ALA A 110 -12.91 -1.15 -7.11
CA ALA A 110 -14.12 -1.43 -7.90
C ALA A 110 -13.84 -1.36 -9.41
N GLU A 111 -13.19 -0.29 -9.87
CA GLU A 111 -12.80 -0.13 -11.27
C GLU A 111 -11.83 -1.22 -11.73
N PHE A 112 -10.84 -1.56 -10.89
CA PHE A 112 -9.89 -2.62 -11.18
C PHE A 112 -10.58 -3.98 -11.30
N THR A 113 -11.56 -4.28 -10.44
CA THR A 113 -12.35 -5.51 -10.49
C THR A 113 -13.10 -5.65 -11.81
N ILE A 114 -13.76 -4.58 -12.26
CA ILE A 114 -14.46 -4.55 -13.56
C ILE A 114 -13.45 -4.71 -14.70
N SER A 115 -12.33 -4.00 -14.65
CA SER A 115 -11.29 -4.05 -15.68
C SER A 115 -10.69 -5.45 -15.82
N MET A 116 -10.40 -6.12 -14.69
CA MET A 116 -9.90 -7.50 -14.70
C MET A 116 -10.91 -8.49 -15.24
N THR A 117 -12.19 -8.33 -14.89
CA THR A 117 -13.28 -9.18 -15.38
C THR A 117 -13.41 -9.06 -16.92
N LEU A 118 -13.43 -7.84 -17.43
CA LEU A 118 -13.49 -7.59 -18.88
C LEU A 118 -12.23 -8.10 -19.59
N SER A 119 -11.06 -7.87 -19.01
CA SER A 119 -9.79 -8.34 -19.55
C SER A 119 -9.74 -9.85 -19.71
N LEU A 120 -10.23 -10.57 -18.70
CA LEU A 120 -10.31 -12.03 -18.72
C LEU A 120 -11.27 -12.53 -19.80
N ILE A 121 -12.50 -12.00 -19.83
CA ILE A 121 -13.55 -12.41 -20.78
C ILE A 121 -13.14 -12.12 -22.22
N LYS A 122 -12.50 -10.99 -22.47
CA LYS A 122 -12.03 -10.57 -23.79
C LYS A 122 -10.67 -11.16 -24.18
N LYS A 123 -10.02 -11.93 -23.28
CA LYS A 123 -8.69 -12.53 -23.50
C LYS A 123 -7.60 -11.51 -23.84
N ILE A 124 -7.69 -10.31 -23.25
CA ILE A 124 -6.75 -9.21 -23.52
C ILE A 124 -5.29 -9.62 -23.27
N PRO A 125 -4.92 -10.29 -22.14
CA PRO A 125 -3.54 -10.70 -21.91
C PRO A 125 -2.99 -11.66 -22.95
N MET A 126 -3.83 -12.53 -23.51
CA MET A 126 -3.41 -13.45 -24.58
C MET A 126 -3.16 -12.69 -25.88
N ALA A 127 -4.05 -11.76 -26.24
CA ALA A 127 -3.88 -10.93 -27.42
C ALA A 127 -2.63 -10.05 -27.33
N ASP A 128 -2.38 -9.43 -26.18
CA ASP A 128 -1.17 -8.64 -25.91
C ASP A 128 0.10 -9.50 -26.04
N SER A 129 0.08 -10.70 -25.45
CA SER A 129 1.22 -11.63 -25.55
C SER A 129 1.51 -12.07 -26.99
N ASP A 130 0.44 -12.36 -27.79
CA ASP A 130 0.59 -12.73 -29.19
C ASP A 130 1.17 -11.54 -29.99
N MET A 131 0.65 -10.34 -29.80
CA MET A 131 1.14 -9.13 -30.47
C MET A 131 2.62 -8.84 -30.14
N LYS A 132 3.04 -8.99 -28.90
CA LYS A 132 4.44 -8.82 -28.49
C LYS A 132 5.39 -9.85 -29.15
N LYS A 133 4.85 -10.95 -29.61
CA LYS A 133 5.58 -12.00 -30.36
C LYS A 133 5.44 -11.85 -31.87
N ASN A 134 4.87 -10.74 -32.38
CA ASN A 134 4.53 -10.51 -33.78
C ASN A 134 3.57 -11.58 -34.35
N ILE A 135 2.70 -12.16 -33.52
CA ILE A 135 1.71 -13.13 -33.92
C ILE A 135 0.35 -12.42 -34.07
N TRP A 136 -0.12 -12.28 -35.30
CA TRP A 136 -1.46 -11.78 -35.59
C TRP A 136 -2.49 -12.90 -35.52
N LYS A 137 -3.08 -13.10 -34.34
CA LYS A 137 -4.09 -14.13 -34.11
C LYS A 137 -5.32 -13.53 -33.47
N LYS A 138 -6.49 -13.68 -34.13
CA LYS A 138 -7.75 -13.25 -33.55
C LYS A 138 -8.12 -14.10 -32.34
N GLN A 139 -8.15 -13.50 -31.17
CA GLN A 139 -8.62 -14.15 -29.95
C GLN A 139 -10.15 -14.03 -29.85
N ILE A 140 -10.84 -15.18 -29.78
CA ILE A 140 -12.30 -15.21 -29.62
C ILE A 140 -12.59 -15.17 -28.12
N GLY A 141 -13.03 -14.00 -27.64
CA GLY A 141 -13.53 -13.79 -26.28
C GLY A 141 -15.04 -13.98 -26.18
N ASN A 142 -15.59 -13.77 -25.01
CA ASN A 142 -17.03 -13.79 -24.75
C ASN A 142 -17.59 -12.37 -24.57
N LEU A 143 -18.89 -12.23 -24.74
CA LEU A 143 -19.62 -11.01 -24.32
C LEU A 143 -19.81 -11.06 -22.80
N PHE A 144 -19.77 -9.90 -22.17
CA PHE A 144 -20.11 -9.75 -20.76
C PHE A 144 -21.62 -9.73 -20.52
N GLN A 145 -22.35 -9.30 -21.54
CA GLN A 145 -23.81 -9.29 -21.55
C GLN A 145 -24.38 -10.68 -21.23
N ASN A 146 -25.38 -10.73 -20.37
CA ASN A 146 -26.07 -11.95 -19.93
C ASN A 146 -25.16 -12.94 -19.17
N LYS A 147 -24.06 -12.45 -18.57
CA LYS A 147 -23.23 -13.25 -17.66
C LYS A 147 -23.60 -12.97 -16.21
N THR A 148 -23.56 -14.01 -15.41
CA THR A 148 -23.67 -13.89 -13.96
C THR A 148 -22.27 -13.75 -13.37
N VAL A 149 -22.07 -12.75 -12.52
CA VAL A 149 -20.82 -12.51 -11.82
C VAL A 149 -21.04 -12.73 -10.33
N GLY A 150 -20.27 -13.66 -9.76
CA GLY A 150 -20.22 -13.85 -8.32
C GLY A 150 -19.18 -12.92 -7.71
N VAL A 151 -19.56 -12.14 -6.70
CA VAL A 151 -18.64 -11.27 -5.94
C VAL A 151 -18.47 -11.83 -4.54
N ILE A 152 -17.24 -12.20 -4.19
CA ILE A 152 -16.89 -12.64 -2.84
C ILE A 152 -16.21 -11.45 -2.14
N GLY A 153 -16.90 -10.87 -1.16
CA GLY A 153 -16.49 -9.65 -0.50
C GLY A 153 -17.01 -8.39 -1.23
N ALA A 154 -18.13 -7.84 -0.74
CA ALA A 154 -18.74 -6.60 -1.20
C ALA A 154 -18.88 -5.65 0.01
N GLY A 155 -17.74 -5.15 0.51
CA GLY A 155 -17.70 -4.33 1.72
C GLY A 155 -18.08 -2.87 1.48
N ARG A 156 -17.27 -2.14 0.73
CA ARG A 156 -17.42 -0.68 0.53
C ARG A 156 -17.37 -0.31 -0.93
#